data_76edab06f7675b751def6f4c542b01e3
#
_entry.id   76edab06f7675b751def6f4c542b01e3
#
_cell.length_a   1.000
_cell.length_b   1.000
_cell.length_c   1.000
_cell.angle_alpha   90.00
_cell.angle_beta   90.00
_cell.angle_gamma   90.00
#
_symmetry.space_group_name_H-M   'P 1'
#
loop_
_entity.id
_entity.type
_entity.pdbx_description
1 polymer ?
#
loop_
_entity_poly.entity_id
_entity_poly.type
_entity_poly.pdbx_seq_one_letter_code
_entity_poly.pdbx_strand_id
1 'polypeptide(L)'
;MEEKFRPPTWIRFNSFYNASRSCPTRASLLTGLYPHQAGIGRMTFNDNLPGYRGQLTENGVTIAEVLKEAGYQTGMVGKWHIAETPLKSDQREWLAHHVYHEDFADKACYPVNRGFDDFYGIIYGVANYFDPLSLVNGDIPVRNVPKDYYITRALSDSAVSYVNRYANADKPFFLYLSYTAP
;
A
#
# COMPACT_ATOMS: atom_id res chain seq x y z
N MET A 1 28.61 -25.26 -18.51
CA MET A 1 27.46 -26.08 -18.12
C MET A 1 26.24 -25.18 -18.18
N GLU A 2 25.53 -25.26 -19.30
CA GLU A 2 24.25 -24.53 -19.41
C GLU A 2 23.24 -25.21 -18.50
N GLU A 3 22.91 -24.58 -17.42
CA GLU A 3 21.78 -24.95 -16.58
C GLU A 3 20.53 -24.83 -17.45
N LYS A 4 20.00 -25.99 -17.92
CA LYS A 4 18.76 -26.02 -18.69
C LYS A 4 17.68 -25.37 -17.85
N PHE A 5 17.34 -24.14 -18.19
CA PHE A 5 16.18 -23.43 -17.64
C PHE A 5 14.95 -24.31 -17.86
N ARG A 6 14.56 -25.08 -16.85
CA ARG A 6 13.25 -25.74 -16.85
C ARG A 6 12.24 -24.62 -16.78
N PRO A 7 11.36 -24.45 -17.78
CA PRO A 7 10.30 -23.49 -17.63
C PRO A 7 9.52 -23.86 -16.38
N PRO A 8 9.36 -22.95 -15.43
CA PRO A 8 8.55 -23.25 -14.27
C PRO A 8 7.14 -23.62 -14.73
N THR A 9 6.49 -24.49 -14.00
CA THR A 9 5.07 -24.83 -14.18
C THR A 9 4.23 -23.64 -13.71
N TRP A 10 4.28 -22.55 -14.46
CA TRP A 10 3.53 -21.35 -14.15
C TRP A 10 2.41 -21.14 -15.19
N ILE A 11 1.32 -20.61 -14.70
CA ILE A 11 0.18 -20.20 -15.51
C ILE A 11 0.46 -18.79 -16.01
N ARG A 12 0.41 -18.60 -17.33
CA ARG A 12 0.45 -17.29 -17.96
C ARG A 12 -0.96 -16.89 -18.39
N PHE A 13 -1.46 -15.82 -17.79
CA PHE A 13 -2.73 -15.23 -18.23
C PHE A 13 -2.49 -14.30 -19.43
N ASN A 14 -3.21 -14.50 -20.52
CA ASN A 14 -3.19 -13.60 -21.67
C ASN A 14 -4.12 -12.41 -21.50
N SER A 15 -5.10 -12.55 -20.60
CA SER A 15 -6.08 -11.51 -20.30
C SER A 15 -6.29 -11.48 -18.79
N PHE A 16 -5.78 -10.44 -18.16
CA PHE A 16 -5.90 -10.22 -16.73
C PHE A 16 -6.46 -8.80 -16.51
N TYR A 17 -7.75 -8.73 -16.20
CA TYR A 17 -8.46 -7.47 -16.04
C TYR A 17 -8.49 -7.04 -14.58
N ASN A 18 -8.49 -5.74 -14.35
CA ASN A 18 -8.62 -5.13 -13.03
C ASN A 18 -9.85 -4.21 -12.99
N ALA A 19 -10.06 -3.51 -11.87
CA ALA A 19 -11.18 -2.58 -11.70
C ALA A 19 -10.98 -1.21 -12.37
N SER A 20 -9.97 -1.04 -13.23
CA SER A 20 -9.61 0.18 -13.99
C SER A 20 -9.38 1.45 -13.18
N ARG A 21 -9.34 1.32 -11.84
CA ARG A 21 -9.02 2.40 -10.90
C ARG A 21 -8.09 1.88 -9.81
N SER A 22 -7.23 2.75 -9.32
CA SER A 22 -6.18 2.41 -8.35
C SER A 22 -6.73 1.79 -7.06
N CYS A 23 -7.63 2.47 -6.35
CA CYS A 23 -8.15 2.01 -5.07
C CYS A 23 -8.93 0.70 -5.19
N PRO A 24 -9.93 0.58 -6.08
CA PRO A 24 -10.67 -0.66 -6.25
C PRO A 24 -9.79 -1.84 -6.66
N THR A 25 -8.83 -1.62 -7.57
CA THR A 25 -7.89 -2.66 -7.99
C THR A 25 -7.01 -3.14 -6.83
N ARG A 26 -6.48 -2.22 -6.02
CA ARG A 26 -5.65 -2.56 -4.85
C ARG A 26 -6.44 -3.33 -3.80
N ALA A 27 -7.66 -2.88 -3.52
CA ALA A 27 -8.56 -3.58 -2.60
C ALA A 27 -8.81 -5.02 -3.04
N SER A 28 -9.17 -5.22 -4.32
CA SER A 28 -9.40 -6.56 -4.86
C SER A 28 -8.14 -7.42 -4.88
N LEU A 29 -6.99 -6.85 -5.26
CA LEU A 29 -5.71 -7.56 -5.31
C LEU A 29 -5.29 -8.08 -3.92
N LEU A 30 -5.46 -7.23 -2.90
CA LEU A 30 -5.01 -7.55 -1.56
C LEU A 30 -5.99 -8.43 -0.76
N THR A 31 -7.28 -8.45 -1.13
CA THR A 31 -8.30 -9.19 -0.37
C THR A 31 -8.93 -10.35 -1.13
N GLY A 32 -8.77 -10.41 -2.45
CA GLY A 32 -9.50 -11.37 -3.29
C GLY A 32 -11.00 -11.08 -3.43
N LEU A 33 -11.49 -9.98 -2.88
CA LEU A 33 -12.89 -9.58 -2.93
C LEU A 33 -13.19 -8.63 -4.11
N TYR A 34 -14.45 -8.56 -4.51
CA TYR A 34 -14.86 -7.45 -5.37
C TYR A 34 -14.72 -6.11 -4.63
N PRO A 35 -14.42 -4.99 -5.33
CA PRO A 35 -14.16 -3.70 -4.68
C PRO A 35 -15.27 -3.25 -3.73
N HIS A 36 -16.53 -3.48 -4.11
CA HIS A 36 -17.70 -3.12 -3.29
C HIS A 36 -17.80 -3.97 -2.02
N GLN A 37 -17.41 -5.24 -2.08
CA GLN A 37 -17.36 -6.12 -0.90
C GLN A 37 -16.25 -5.69 0.05
N ALA A 38 -15.13 -5.20 -0.51
CA ALA A 38 -14.02 -4.66 0.28
C ALA A 38 -14.28 -3.24 0.82
N GLY A 39 -15.41 -2.60 0.46
CA GLY A 39 -15.76 -1.24 0.90
C GLY A 39 -15.20 -0.11 0.03
N ILE A 40 -14.51 -0.44 -1.07
CA ILE A 40 -13.84 0.53 -1.94
C ILE A 40 -14.34 0.38 -3.39
N GLY A 41 -15.64 0.57 -3.59
CA GLY A 41 -16.25 0.50 -4.92
C GLY A 41 -15.86 1.65 -5.85
N ARG A 42 -15.31 2.74 -5.33
CA ARG A 42 -14.92 3.93 -6.12
C ARG A 42 -13.54 4.46 -5.75
N MET A 43 -13.48 5.38 -4.82
CA MET A 43 -12.28 6.04 -4.33
C MET A 43 -12.22 5.94 -2.81
N THR A 44 -11.27 6.64 -2.20
CA THR A 44 -11.06 6.65 -0.75
C THR A 44 -11.90 7.72 -0.04
N PHE A 45 -13.11 7.98 -0.52
CA PHE A 45 -14.09 8.86 0.13
C PHE A 45 -15.25 8.03 0.65
N ASN A 46 -15.73 8.35 1.84
CA ASN A 46 -16.86 7.69 2.46
C ASN A 46 -18.18 8.30 1.98
N ASP A 47 -18.91 7.55 1.17
CA ASP A 47 -20.23 7.95 0.70
C ASP A 47 -21.36 7.46 1.63
N ASN A 48 -21.03 6.94 2.83
CA ASN A 48 -21.96 6.38 3.81
C ASN A 48 -22.76 5.17 3.31
N LEU A 49 -22.23 4.45 2.32
CA LEU A 49 -22.79 3.21 1.80
C LEU A 49 -21.82 2.04 2.03
N PRO A 50 -22.30 0.82 2.31
CA PRO A 50 -21.44 -0.31 2.64
C PRO A 50 -20.33 -0.59 1.63
N GLY A 51 -20.64 -0.51 0.33
CA GLY A 51 -19.68 -0.73 -0.75
C GLY A 51 -18.78 0.47 -1.08
N TYR A 52 -18.95 1.61 -0.42
CA TYR A 52 -18.33 2.89 -0.73
C TYR A 52 -17.84 3.60 0.55
N ARG A 53 -17.20 2.84 1.43
CA ARG A 53 -16.66 3.36 2.70
C ARG A 53 -15.36 4.13 2.56
N GLY A 54 -14.71 4.03 1.39
CA GLY A 54 -13.45 4.69 1.14
C GLY A 54 -12.23 4.02 1.79
N GLN A 55 -12.46 2.97 2.58
CA GLN A 55 -11.42 2.16 3.23
C GLN A 55 -11.81 0.69 3.25
N LEU A 56 -10.83 -0.18 3.48
CA LEU A 56 -11.10 -1.61 3.63
C LEU A 56 -12.03 -1.86 4.82
N THR A 57 -13.03 -2.69 4.59
CA THR A 57 -13.90 -3.16 5.68
C THR A 57 -13.15 -4.13 6.60
N GLU A 58 -13.65 -4.32 7.81
CA GLU A 58 -13.10 -5.30 8.76
C GLU A 58 -13.13 -6.73 8.21
N ASN A 59 -14.14 -7.04 7.38
CA ASN A 59 -14.26 -8.34 6.73
C ASN A 59 -13.34 -8.52 5.51
N GLY A 60 -12.69 -7.46 5.07
CA GLY A 60 -11.74 -7.48 3.96
C GLY A 60 -10.35 -7.91 4.43
N VAL A 61 -10.18 -9.17 4.81
CA VAL A 61 -8.89 -9.73 5.23
C VAL A 61 -7.89 -9.65 4.09
N THR A 62 -6.72 -9.10 4.35
CA THR A 62 -5.67 -8.97 3.33
C THR A 62 -4.82 -10.23 3.21
N ILE A 63 -4.21 -10.42 2.04
CA ILE A 63 -3.22 -11.49 1.85
C ILE A 63 -2.06 -11.40 2.86
N ALA A 64 -1.70 -10.20 3.29
CA ALA A 64 -0.66 -9.99 4.29
C ALA A 64 -1.09 -10.49 5.68
N GLU A 65 -2.34 -10.24 6.10
CA GLU A 65 -2.90 -10.77 7.34
C GLU A 65 -2.87 -12.30 7.33
N VAL A 66 -3.32 -12.93 6.25
CA VAL A 66 -3.32 -14.41 6.10
C VAL A 66 -1.90 -14.99 6.14
N LEU A 67 -0.97 -14.38 5.40
CA LEU A 67 0.42 -14.88 5.34
C LEU A 67 1.17 -14.66 6.65
N LYS A 68 0.89 -13.56 7.36
CA LYS A 68 1.48 -13.29 8.68
C LYS A 68 1.08 -14.37 9.68
N GLU A 69 -0.19 -14.79 9.71
CA GLU A 69 -0.65 -15.91 10.55
C GLU A 69 0.01 -17.24 10.15
N ALA A 70 0.33 -17.41 8.87
CA ALA A 70 1.08 -18.57 8.37
C ALA A 70 2.60 -18.49 8.65
N GLY A 71 3.07 -17.50 9.40
CA GLY A 71 4.46 -17.37 9.82
C GLY A 71 5.37 -16.64 8.84
N TYR A 72 4.81 -16.03 7.80
CA TYR A 72 5.59 -15.17 6.89
C TYR A 72 5.97 -13.85 7.55
N GLN A 73 7.14 -13.35 7.19
CA GLN A 73 7.46 -11.95 7.38
C GLN A 73 6.86 -11.13 6.23
N THR A 74 6.17 -10.04 6.55
CA THR A 74 5.37 -9.31 5.57
C THR A 74 5.85 -7.87 5.45
N GLY A 75 6.10 -7.43 4.23
CA GLY A 75 6.54 -6.06 3.97
C GLY A 75 5.75 -5.42 2.83
N MET A 76 5.60 -4.12 2.92
CA MET A 76 5.05 -3.32 1.85
C MET A 76 5.89 -2.08 1.60
N VAL A 77 6.14 -1.80 0.33
CA VAL A 77 6.81 -0.57 -0.10
C VAL A 77 6.01 0.09 -1.20
N GLY A 78 5.70 1.37 -1.03
CA GLY A 78 5.05 2.16 -2.06
C GLY A 78 3.66 2.68 -1.70
N LYS A 79 2.78 2.74 -2.68
CA LYS A 79 1.46 3.36 -2.57
C LYS A 79 0.43 2.42 -1.95
N TRP A 80 -0.20 2.87 -0.84
CA TRP A 80 -1.32 2.17 -0.19
C TRP A 80 -2.66 2.46 -0.88
N HIS A 81 -3.18 3.64 -0.71
CA HIS A 81 -4.37 4.19 -1.36
C HIS A 81 -5.67 3.38 -1.16
N ILE A 82 -5.83 2.74 -0.01
CA ILE A 82 -7.04 2.03 0.42
C ILE A 82 -7.41 2.31 1.88
N ALA A 83 -7.04 3.49 2.36
CA ALA A 83 -7.52 4.09 3.60
C ALA A 83 -8.34 5.33 3.27
N GLU A 84 -9.38 5.60 4.04
CA GLU A 84 -10.24 6.77 3.85
C GLU A 84 -9.42 8.05 3.90
N THR A 85 -9.56 8.86 2.86
CA THR A 85 -8.93 10.19 2.81
C THR A 85 -9.87 11.18 3.49
N PRO A 86 -9.48 11.82 4.62
CA PRO A 86 -10.32 12.80 5.27
C PRO A 86 -10.67 13.95 4.31
N LEU A 87 -11.96 14.18 4.13
CA LEU A 87 -12.44 15.35 3.39
C LEU A 87 -12.46 16.54 4.35
N LYS A 88 -11.76 17.59 3.96
CA LYS A 88 -11.89 18.91 4.60
C LYS A 88 -12.70 19.82 3.68
N SER A 89 -13.53 20.66 4.26
CA SER A 89 -14.41 21.57 3.53
C SER A 89 -13.65 22.67 2.77
N ASP A 90 -12.46 22.99 3.23
CA ASP A 90 -11.57 23.98 2.65
C ASP A 90 -10.24 23.31 2.21
N GLN A 91 -9.80 23.64 1.02
CA GLN A 91 -8.53 23.17 0.47
C GLN A 91 -7.31 23.65 1.31
N ARG A 92 -7.43 24.79 2.00
CA ARG A 92 -6.41 25.27 2.93
C ARG A 92 -6.36 24.46 4.21
N GLU A 93 -7.51 24.06 4.75
CA GLU A 93 -7.58 23.15 5.90
C GLU A 93 -7.01 21.79 5.54
N TRP A 94 -7.30 21.31 4.32
CA TRP A 94 -6.75 20.05 3.84
C TRP A 94 -5.22 20.10 3.73
N LEU A 95 -4.67 21.20 3.20
CA LEU A 95 -3.23 21.39 3.12
C LEU A 95 -2.61 21.56 4.52
N ALA A 96 -3.25 22.32 5.40
CA ALA A 96 -2.82 22.52 6.78
C ALA A 96 -2.78 21.20 7.56
N HIS A 97 -3.76 20.32 7.35
CA HIS A 97 -3.78 18.98 7.93
C HIS A 97 -2.49 18.21 7.64
N HIS A 98 -1.93 18.35 6.43
CA HIS A 98 -0.67 17.69 6.06
C HIS A 98 0.56 18.39 6.62
N VAL A 99 0.50 19.71 6.78
CA VAL A 99 1.63 20.51 7.29
C VAL A 99 1.77 20.35 8.81
N TYR A 100 0.65 20.28 9.55
CA TYR A 100 0.66 20.28 11.02
C TYR A 100 0.75 18.90 11.67
N HIS A 101 1.20 17.87 10.96
CA HIS A 101 1.55 16.57 11.55
C HIS A 101 0.37 15.74 12.05
N GLU A 102 -0.79 15.93 11.50
CA GLU A 102 -1.92 15.04 11.76
C GLU A 102 -1.76 13.70 11.01
N ASP A 103 -2.47 12.68 11.46
CA ASP A 103 -2.51 11.40 10.76
C ASP A 103 -3.22 11.55 9.40
N PHE A 104 -2.73 10.84 8.38
CA PHE A 104 -3.25 10.96 7.02
C PHE A 104 -4.56 10.19 6.80
N ALA A 105 -4.85 9.25 7.68
CA ALA A 105 -6.06 8.45 7.74
C ALA A 105 -6.17 7.83 9.14
N ASP A 106 -7.24 7.10 9.42
CA ASP A 106 -7.30 6.26 10.61
C ASP A 106 -6.14 5.24 10.55
N LYS A 107 -5.30 5.23 11.58
CA LYS A 107 -4.16 4.33 11.68
C LYS A 107 -4.53 2.85 11.65
N ALA A 108 -5.72 2.50 12.10
CA ALA A 108 -6.23 1.13 11.96
C ALA A 108 -6.28 0.65 10.51
N CYS A 109 -6.36 1.59 9.55
CA CYS A 109 -6.34 1.31 8.12
C CYS A 109 -4.97 1.37 7.47
N TYR A 110 -3.90 1.64 8.23
CA TYR A 110 -2.53 1.66 7.69
C TYR A 110 -2.03 0.24 7.42
N PRO A 111 -1.08 0.08 6.47
CA PRO A 111 -0.54 -1.24 6.12
C PRO A 111 -0.07 -2.06 7.32
N VAL A 112 0.60 -1.43 8.29
CA VAL A 112 1.12 -2.11 9.49
C VAL A 112 0.02 -2.68 10.39
N ASN A 113 -1.19 -2.14 10.33
CA ASN A 113 -2.37 -2.62 11.02
C ASN A 113 -3.26 -3.51 10.13
N ARG A 114 -2.82 -3.77 8.91
CA ARG A 114 -3.48 -4.64 7.93
C ARG A 114 -2.54 -5.74 7.42
N GLY A 115 -1.77 -6.29 8.36
CA GLY A 115 -0.98 -7.50 8.20
C GLY A 115 0.46 -7.32 7.75
N PHE A 116 0.92 -6.10 7.44
CA PHE A 116 2.31 -5.87 7.09
C PHE A 116 3.16 -5.56 8.34
N ASP A 117 4.29 -6.25 8.50
CA ASP A 117 5.24 -5.98 9.58
C ASP A 117 6.03 -4.69 9.34
N ASP A 118 6.34 -4.42 8.08
CA ASP A 118 7.09 -3.26 7.65
C ASP A 118 6.35 -2.52 6.53
N PHE A 119 6.37 -1.19 6.60
CA PHE A 119 5.84 -0.33 5.55
C PHE A 119 6.69 0.90 5.35
N TYR A 120 6.98 1.23 4.10
CA TYR A 120 7.52 2.52 3.70
C TYR A 120 6.83 3.00 2.42
N GLY A 121 6.13 4.13 2.49
CA GLY A 121 5.41 4.63 1.33
C GLY A 121 4.36 5.68 1.65
N ILE A 122 3.46 5.93 0.71
CA ILE A 122 2.42 6.94 0.82
C ILE A 122 1.06 6.31 1.12
N ILE A 123 0.31 6.96 2.01
CA ILE A 123 -1.06 6.56 2.35
C ILE A 123 -2.03 6.98 1.25
N TYR A 124 -1.87 8.18 0.68
CA TYR A 124 -2.74 8.73 -0.35
C TYR A 124 -2.45 8.21 -1.77
N GLY A 125 -3.32 8.59 -2.69
CA GLY A 125 -3.26 8.17 -4.09
C GLY A 125 -2.28 8.93 -4.95
N VAL A 126 -1.87 10.12 -4.54
CA VAL A 126 -0.99 11.03 -5.28
C VAL A 126 0.09 11.59 -4.36
N ALA A 127 1.23 11.87 -4.94
CA ALA A 127 2.34 12.49 -4.23
C ALA A 127 3.19 13.33 -5.20
N ASN A 128 3.81 14.36 -4.66
CA ASN A 128 4.96 14.98 -5.32
C ASN A 128 6.15 14.00 -5.21
N TYR A 129 6.88 13.80 -6.29
CA TYR A 129 7.99 12.83 -6.31
C TYR A 129 9.20 13.26 -5.49
N PHE A 130 9.35 14.56 -5.25
CA PHE A 130 10.49 15.16 -4.55
C PHE A 130 10.16 15.61 -3.13
N ASP A 131 8.86 15.80 -2.85
CA ASP A 131 8.33 16.18 -1.53
C ASP A 131 6.95 15.51 -1.34
N PRO A 132 6.93 14.19 -1.08
CA PRO A 132 5.70 13.44 -1.06
C PRO A 132 4.87 13.71 0.19
N LEU A 133 3.66 14.18 -0.01
CA LEU A 133 2.63 14.18 1.04
C LEU A 133 2.28 12.74 1.44
N SER A 134 1.86 12.56 2.69
CA SER A 134 1.44 11.29 3.26
C SER A 134 2.49 10.17 3.23
N LEU A 135 3.77 10.54 3.13
CA LEU A 135 4.86 9.59 3.29
C LEU A 135 4.95 9.16 4.76
N VAL A 136 5.01 7.84 4.98
CA VAL A 136 5.16 7.26 6.31
C VAL A 136 6.21 6.14 6.29
N ASN A 137 6.81 5.91 7.45
CA ASN A 137 7.62 4.74 7.77
C ASN A 137 6.95 4.00 8.92
N GLY A 138 6.45 2.81 8.65
CA GLY A 138 5.52 2.13 9.54
C GLY A 138 4.19 2.90 9.62
N ASP A 139 3.91 3.50 10.77
CA ASP A 139 2.78 4.41 11.03
C ASP A 139 3.22 5.84 11.37
N ILE A 140 4.52 6.13 11.24
CA ILE A 140 5.12 7.41 11.60
C ILE A 140 5.28 8.28 10.35
N PRO A 141 4.67 9.49 10.30
CA PRO A 141 4.84 10.41 9.21
C PRO A 141 6.31 10.84 8.99
N VAL A 142 6.76 10.77 7.74
CA VAL A 142 8.07 11.31 7.32
C VAL A 142 7.84 12.73 6.81
N ARG A 143 8.27 13.72 7.58
CA ARG A 143 7.96 15.15 7.34
C ARG A 143 9.03 15.91 6.59
N ASN A 144 10.28 15.53 6.80
CA ASN A 144 11.40 16.20 6.17
C ASN A 144 12.18 15.17 5.35
N VAL A 145 12.23 15.41 4.07
CA VAL A 145 13.05 14.63 3.14
C VAL A 145 14.26 15.45 2.70
N PRO A 146 15.40 14.81 2.34
CA PRO A 146 16.55 15.50 1.77
C PRO A 146 16.18 16.31 0.52
N LYS A 147 16.96 17.36 0.20
CA LYS A 147 16.70 18.20 -0.98
C LYS A 147 16.80 17.44 -2.32
N ASP A 148 17.57 16.38 -2.35
CA ASP A 148 17.76 15.48 -3.49
C ASP A 148 16.87 14.25 -3.43
N TYR A 149 15.86 14.26 -2.58
CA TYR A 149 14.92 13.16 -2.44
C TYR A 149 14.18 12.89 -3.75
N TYR A 150 14.07 11.62 -4.08
CA TYR A 150 13.24 11.14 -5.19
C TYR A 150 12.54 9.85 -4.77
N ILE A 151 11.22 9.89 -4.66
CA ILE A 151 10.43 8.82 -4.06
C ILE A 151 10.66 7.46 -4.73
N THR A 152 10.77 7.40 -6.06
CA THR A 152 10.97 6.13 -6.76
C THR A 152 12.27 5.46 -6.34
N ARG A 153 13.36 6.23 -6.15
CA ARG A 153 14.63 5.73 -5.63
C ARG A 153 14.46 5.26 -4.19
N ALA A 154 13.87 6.08 -3.34
CA ALA A 154 13.67 5.75 -1.93
C ALA A 154 12.82 4.48 -1.73
N LEU A 155 11.80 4.28 -2.58
CA LEU A 155 11.02 3.04 -2.57
C LEU A 155 11.87 1.85 -3.01
N SER A 156 12.69 1.99 -4.06
CA SER A 156 13.60 0.92 -4.50
C SER A 156 14.60 0.55 -3.42
N ASP A 157 15.24 1.54 -2.80
CA ASP A 157 16.23 1.33 -1.74
C ASP A 157 15.58 0.65 -0.52
N SER A 158 14.38 1.06 -0.16
CA SER A 158 13.61 0.44 0.93
C SER A 158 13.25 -1.02 0.60
N ALA A 159 12.80 -1.29 -0.62
CA ALA A 159 12.47 -2.65 -1.05
C ALA A 159 13.71 -3.57 -1.02
N VAL A 160 14.85 -3.09 -1.52
CA VAL A 160 16.13 -3.83 -1.45
C VAL A 160 16.55 -4.08 0.00
N SER A 161 16.42 -3.07 0.86
CA SER A 161 16.70 -3.20 2.30
C SER A 161 15.82 -4.28 2.96
N TYR A 162 14.52 -4.29 2.65
CA TYR A 162 13.59 -5.30 3.19
C TYR A 162 13.94 -6.70 2.68
N VAL A 163 14.18 -6.86 1.38
CA VAL A 163 14.58 -8.16 0.81
C VAL A 163 15.85 -8.68 1.46
N ASN A 164 16.87 -7.84 1.61
CA ASN A 164 18.14 -8.23 2.24
C ASN A 164 17.93 -8.66 3.70
N ARG A 165 17.10 -7.95 4.45
CA ARG A 165 16.78 -8.28 5.84
C ARG A 165 15.99 -9.59 5.93
N TYR A 166 14.97 -9.76 5.09
CA TYR A 166 14.10 -10.93 5.11
C TYR A 166 14.78 -12.19 4.60
N ALA A 167 15.64 -12.07 3.57
CA ALA A 167 16.39 -13.21 3.03
C ALA A 167 17.40 -13.80 4.04
N ASN A 168 17.81 -13.03 5.04
CA ASN A 168 18.69 -13.49 6.12
C ASN A 168 17.93 -14.01 7.36
N ALA A 169 16.60 -14.02 7.33
CA ALA A 169 15.77 -14.56 8.40
C ALA A 169 15.35 -16.00 8.07
N ASP A 170 15.16 -16.82 9.12
CA ASP A 170 14.68 -18.21 8.97
C ASP A 170 13.17 -18.32 8.71
N LYS A 171 12.60 -17.34 8.00
CA LYS A 171 11.17 -17.27 7.70
C LYS A 171 10.94 -16.97 6.23
N PRO A 172 9.91 -17.56 5.61
CA PRO A 172 9.49 -17.09 4.31
C PRO A 172 9.00 -15.65 4.40
N PHE A 173 9.07 -14.90 3.31
CA PHE A 173 8.59 -13.53 3.31
C PHE A 173 7.63 -13.24 2.14
N PHE A 174 6.81 -12.24 2.34
CA PHE A 174 5.94 -11.63 1.34
C PHE A 174 6.25 -10.13 1.27
N LEU A 175 6.62 -9.66 0.10
CA LEU A 175 6.84 -8.24 -0.15
C LEU A 175 5.88 -7.74 -1.24
N TYR A 176 5.03 -6.78 -0.87
CA TYR A 176 4.18 -6.05 -1.82
C TYR A 176 4.87 -4.76 -2.24
N LEU A 177 5.46 -4.74 -3.43
CA LEU A 177 6.11 -3.57 -4.01
C LEU A 177 5.17 -2.87 -4.98
N SER A 178 4.73 -1.67 -4.61
CA SER A 178 3.70 -0.91 -5.28
C SER A 178 4.16 0.52 -5.58
N TYR A 179 4.90 0.69 -6.67
CA TYR A 179 5.39 2.01 -7.08
C TYR A 179 4.26 3.02 -7.32
N THR A 180 4.60 4.31 -7.18
CA THR A 180 3.75 5.44 -7.57
C THR A 180 3.93 5.81 -9.04
N ALA A 181 5.04 5.41 -9.64
CA ALA A 181 5.34 5.60 -11.05
C ALA A 181 4.40 4.76 -11.94
N PRO A 182 4.09 5.23 -13.17
CA PRO A 182 3.34 4.45 -14.15
C PRO A 182 4.12 3.24 -14.66
#